data_b676d493ccb2470589a118561bb1ecb3
#
_entry.id   b676d493ccb2470589a118561bb1ecb3
#
_cell.length_a   1.000
_cell.length_b   1.000
_cell.length_c   1.000
_cell.angle_alpha   90.00
_cell.angle_beta   90.00
_cell.angle_gamma   90.00
#
_symmetry.space_group_name_H-M   'P 1'
#
loop_
_entity.id
_entity.type
_entity.pdbx_description
1 polymer ?
#
loop_
_entity_poly.entity_id
_entity_poly.type
_entity_poly.pdbx_seq_one_letter_code
_entity_poly.pdbx_strand_id
1 'polypeptide(L)'
;MIIPDSQEIIEKGYPKNKSGQTYGPDLSDYVGSVPDLILAESEDGIKGYLKKTDKDSITSSSRTLPLYLQDGQTKIAELTLKTK
;
A
#
# COMPACT_ATOMS: atom_id res chain seq x y z
N MET A 1 -0.96 -0.41 13.50
CA MET A 1 -0.28 -0.27 12.20
C MET A 1 0.41 1.09 12.11
N ILE A 2 1.56 1.15 11.49
CA ILE A 2 2.32 2.39 11.33
C ILE A 2 1.97 3.04 9.99
N ILE A 3 1.59 4.32 10.05
CA ILE A 3 1.34 5.13 8.85
C ILE A 3 2.33 6.29 8.90
N PRO A 4 3.29 6.35 7.96
CA PRO A 4 4.30 7.41 7.99
C PRO A 4 3.70 8.77 7.63
N ASP A 5 4.34 9.82 8.12
CA ASP A 5 3.93 11.19 7.84
C ASP A 5 4.25 11.56 6.39
N SER A 6 3.24 12.06 5.68
CA SER A 6 3.38 12.45 4.28
C SER A 6 4.46 13.51 4.08
N GLN A 7 4.56 14.46 4.99
CA GLN A 7 5.55 15.53 4.91
C GLN A 7 6.98 14.96 4.96
N GLU A 8 7.21 14.01 5.85
CA GLU A 8 8.52 13.36 5.94
C GLU A 8 8.86 12.58 4.68
N ILE A 9 7.85 11.92 4.09
CA ILE A 9 8.06 11.18 2.85
C ILE A 9 8.47 12.12 1.72
N ILE A 10 7.81 13.27 1.61
CA ILE A 10 8.12 14.25 0.58
C ILE A 10 9.55 14.77 0.75
N GLU A 11 10.00 14.94 1.99
CA GLU A 11 11.33 15.47 2.28
C GLU A 11 12.43 14.41 2.20
N LYS A 12 12.16 13.18 2.63
CA LYS A 12 13.20 12.15 2.82
C LYS A 12 12.97 10.87 2.03
N GLY A 13 11.80 10.71 1.40
CA GLY A 13 11.44 9.48 0.71
C GLY A 13 10.69 8.51 1.64
N TYR A 14 10.23 7.41 1.07
CA TYR A 14 9.45 6.43 1.82
C TYR A 14 10.32 5.69 2.84
N PRO A 15 9.79 5.43 4.05
CA PRO A 15 10.48 4.57 5.02
C PRO A 15 10.50 3.12 4.53
N LYS A 16 11.43 2.33 5.07
CA LYS A 16 11.55 0.91 4.76
C LYS A 16 11.25 0.08 5.98
N ASN A 17 10.62 -1.09 5.76
CA ASN A 17 10.44 -2.07 6.82
C ASN A 17 11.70 -2.94 6.95
N LYS A 18 11.66 -3.94 7.83
CA LYS A 18 12.81 -4.81 8.08
C LYS A 18 13.21 -5.63 6.86
N SER A 19 12.28 -5.87 5.95
CA SER A 19 12.55 -6.62 4.72
C SER A 19 13.08 -5.74 3.59
N GLY A 20 13.23 -4.45 3.82
CA GLY A 20 13.70 -3.50 2.82
C GLY A 20 12.63 -2.99 1.87
N GLN A 21 11.37 -3.26 2.17
CA GLN A 21 10.25 -2.77 1.36
C GLN A 21 9.88 -1.35 1.80
N THR A 22 9.67 -0.47 0.83
CA THR A 22 9.17 0.87 1.12
C THR A 22 7.66 0.82 1.38
N TYR A 23 7.17 1.69 2.23
CA TYR A 23 5.74 1.71 2.56
C TYR A 23 5.25 3.12 2.85
N GLY A 24 3.96 3.35 2.58
CA GLY A 24 3.33 4.63 2.84
C GLY A 24 2.18 4.90 1.88
N PRO A 25 1.57 6.08 1.97
CA PRO A 25 0.56 6.49 0.99
C PRO A 25 1.22 6.73 -0.37
N ASP A 26 0.43 6.65 -1.43
CA ASP A 26 0.93 6.92 -2.78
C ASP A 26 1.17 8.43 -2.94
N LEU A 27 2.43 8.80 -2.87
CA LEU A 27 2.87 10.19 -3.07
C LEU A 27 3.76 10.30 -4.31
N SER A 28 3.45 9.49 -5.32
CA SER A 28 4.27 9.43 -6.54
C SER A 28 4.37 10.78 -7.26
N ASP A 29 3.37 11.64 -7.15
CA ASP A 29 3.42 12.97 -7.75
C ASP A 29 4.48 13.87 -7.11
N TYR A 30 4.89 13.57 -5.88
CA TYR A 30 5.88 14.36 -5.15
C TYR A 30 7.24 13.68 -5.07
N VAL A 31 7.24 12.36 -4.92
CA VAL A 31 8.47 11.60 -4.70
C VAL A 31 9.00 11.00 -6.00
N GLY A 32 8.13 10.82 -7.01
CA GLY A 32 8.50 10.28 -8.30
C GLY A 32 8.38 8.77 -8.41
N SER A 33 7.94 8.10 -7.37
CA SER A 33 7.75 6.65 -7.40
C SER A 33 6.67 6.22 -6.40
N VAL A 34 6.13 5.01 -6.62
CA VAL A 34 5.13 4.40 -5.76
C VAL A 34 5.87 3.47 -4.78
N PRO A 35 5.48 3.42 -3.50
CA PRO A 35 6.14 2.50 -2.57
C PRO A 35 5.78 1.05 -2.85
N ASP A 36 6.59 0.13 -2.35
CA ASP A 36 6.33 -1.31 -2.50
C ASP A 36 5.04 -1.73 -1.81
N LEU A 37 4.72 -1.08 -0.69
CA LEU A 37 3.48 -1.29 0.07
C LEU A 37 2.73 0.03 0.08
N ILE A 38 1.57 0.05 -0.57
CA ILE A 38 0.77 1.26 -0.77
C ILE A 38 -0.36 1.30 0.23
N LEU A 39 -0.49 2.40 0.97
CA LEU A 39 -1.58 2.56 1.93
C LEU A 39 -2.92 2.53 1.20
N ALA A 40 -3.83 1.72 1.68
CA ALA A 40 -5.17 1.57 1.12
C ALA A 40 -6.17 1.34 2.25
N GLU A 41 -7.44 1.46 1.94
CA GLU A 41 -8.51 1.28 2.91
C GLU A 41 -9.55 0.31 2.35
N SER A 42 -9.95 -0.68 3.17
CA SER A 42 -10.97 -1.63 2.77
C SER A 42 -12.35 -0.99 2.80
N GLU A 43 -13.35 -1.71 2.28
CA GLU A 43 -14.75 -1.24 2.30
C GLU A 43 -15.27 -1.06 3.72
N ASP A 44 -14.71 -1.79 4.67
CA ASP A 44 -15.08 -1.71 6.08
C ASP A 44 -14.35 -0.59 6.82
N GLY A 45 -13.52 0.18 6.13
CA GLY A 45 -12.78 1.28 6.74
C GLY A 45 -11.49 0.86 7.41
N ILE A 46 -11.02 -0.36 7.17
CA ILE A 46 -9.77 -0.85 7.76
C ILE A 46 -8.61 -0.41 6.86
N LYS A 47 -7.66 0.32 7.41
CA LYS A 47 -6.47 0.73 6.68
C LYS A 47 -5.40 -0.34 6.74
N GLY A 48 -4.76 -0.58 5.60
CA GLY A 48 -3.69 -1.55 5.49
C GLY A 48 -2.83 -1.22 4.29
N TYR A 49 -1.86 -2.08 4.00
CA TYR A 49 -0.95 -1.87 2.87
C TYR A 49 -1.20 -2.90 1.78
N LEU A 50 -1.36 -2.40 0.57
CA LEU A 50 -1.52 -3.22 -0.62
C LEU A 50 -0.16 -3.38 -1.27
N LYS A 51 0.22 -4.61 -1.60
CA LYS A 51 1.48 -4.85 -2.31
C LYS A 51 1.37 -4.32 -3.74
N LYS A 52 2.36 -3.55 -4.15
CA LYS A 52 2.42 -3.03 -5.50
C LYS A 52 2.37 -4.15 -6.53
N THR A 53 3.05 -5.27 -6.26
CA THR A 53 3.05 -6.42 -7.16
C THR A 53 1.67 -7.05 -7.30
N ASP A 54 0.88 -7.07 -6.23
CA ASP A 54 -0.50 -7.57 -6.30
C ASP A 54 -1.36 -6.64 -7.15
N LYS A 55 -1.18 -5.34 -6.99
CA LYS A 55 -1.92 -4.35 -7.77
C LYS A 55 -1.59 -4.44 -9.26
N ASP A 56 -0.30 -4.60 -9.57
CA ASP A 56 0.15 -4.66 -10.96
C ASP A 56 -0.28 -5.93 -11.68
N SER A 57 -0.63 -6.98 -10.94
CA SER A 57 -1.05 -8.25 -11.52
C SER A 57 -2.55 -8.38 -11.74
N ILE A 58 -3.32 -7.32 -11.48
CA ILE A 58 -4.78 -7.34 -11.69
C ILE A 58 -5.10 -7.36 -13.17
N THR A 59 -5.80 -8.41 -13.60
CA THR A 59 -6.17 -8.57 -15.00
C THR A 59 -7.66 -8.83 -15.21
N SER A 60 -8.43 -9.04 -14.14
CA SER A 60 -9.85 -9.32 -14.24
C SER A 60 -10.67 -8.16 -13.72
N SER A 61 -11.96 -8.16 -14.04
CA SER A 61 -12.86 -7.05 -13.71
C SER A 61 -13.18 -6.93 -12.21
N SER A 62 -12.87 -7.95 -11.44
CA SER A 62 -13.10 -7.92 -10.00
C SER A 62 -12.03 -8.76 -9.31
N ARG A 63 -11.36 -8.18 -8.32
CA ARG A 63 -10.30 -8.87 -7.59
C ARG A 63 -10.35 -8.49 -6.13
N THR A 64 -10.09 -9.48 -5.30
CA THR A 64 -9.90 -9.25 -3.87
C THR A 64 -8.42 -9.39 -3.58
N LEU A 65 -7.84 -8.35 -3.01
CA LEU A 65 -6.43 -8.30 -2.70
C LEU A 65 -6.23 -8.20 -1.20
N PRO A 66 -5.20 -8.86 -0.65
CA PRO A 66 -4.93 -8.76 0.78
C PRO A 66 -4.34 -7.41 1.15
N LEU A 67 -4.68 -6.92 2.34
CA LEU A 67 -4.05 -5.77 2.94
C LEU A 67 -3.24 -6.22 4.14
N TYR A 68 -2.04 -5.68 4.28
CA TYR A 68 -1.07 -6.09 5.28
C TYR A 68 -0.74 -4.97 6.25
N LEU A 69 -0.13 -5.33 7.37
CA LEU A 69 0.57 -4.34 8.20
C LEU A 69 1.80 -3.84 7.43
N GLN A 70 2.50 -2.87 7.99
CA GLN A 70 3.68 -2.30 7.35
C GLN A 70 4.82 -3.31 7.16
N ASP A 71 4.73 -4.49 7.77
CA ASP A 71 5.72 -5.55 7.59
C ASP A 71 5.58 -6.27 6.23
N GLY A 72 4.45 -6.08 5.55
CA GLY A 72 4.19 -6.73 4.28
C GLY A 72 3.88 -8.22 4.37
N GLN A 73 3.64 -8.72 5.57
CA GLN A 73 3.42 -10.15 5.81
C GLN A 73 2.14 -10.44 6.60
N THR A 74 1.81 -9.60 7.56
CA THR A 74 0.65 -9.81 8.43
C THR A 74 -0.61 -9.28 7.76
N LYS A 75 -1.43 -10.19 7.25
CA LYS A 75 -2.68 -9.83 6.60
C LYS A 75 -3.69 -9.38 7.66
N ILE A 76 -4.31 -8.22 7.45
CA ILE A 76 -5.29 -7.66 8.40
C ILE A 76 -6.66 -7.39 7.78
N ALA A 77 -6.75 -7.34 6.44
CA ALA A 77 -7.99 -7.03 5.76
C ALA A 77 -7.90 -7.45 4.30
N GLU A 78 -8.98 -7.24 3.57
CA GLU A 78 -9.02 -7.47 2.14
C GLU A 78 -9.66 -6.28 1.44
N LEU A 79 -9.13 -5.93 0.29
CA LEU A 79 -9.65 -4.87 -0.56
C LEU A 79 -10.23 -5.49 -1.82
N THR A 80 -11.49 -5.19 -2.11
CA THR A 80 -12.12 -5.64 -3.34
C THR A 80 -12.07 -4.53 -4.37
N LEU A 81 -11.40 -4.79 -5.49
CA LEU A 81 -11.30 -3.85 -6.59
C LEU A 81 -12.28 -4.27 -7.68
N LYS A 82 -13.07 -3.31 -8.14
CA LYS A 82 -14.03 -3.55 -9.20
C LYS A 82 -13.73 -2.62 -10.36
N THR A 83 -13.80 -3.17 -11.58
CA THR A 83 -13.71 -2.36 -12.80
C THR A 83 -15.05 -2.42 -13.51
N LYS A 84 -15.35 -1.36 -14.20
CA LYS A 84 -16.59 -1.32 -14.99
C LYS A 84 -16.33 -1.66 -16.44
#